data_4f20859a1047076dcee4c36c1136f114
#
_entry.id   4f20859a1047076dcee4c36c1136f114
#
_cell.length_a   1.000
_cell.length_b   1.000
_cell.length_c   1.000
_cell.angle_alpha   90.00
_cell.angle_beta   90.00
_cell.angle_gamma   90.00
#
_symmetry.space_group_name_H-M   'P 1'
#
loop_
_entity.id
_entity.type
_entity.pdbx_description
1 polymer ?
#
loop_
_entity_poly.entity_id
_entity_poly.type
_entity_poly.pdbx_seq_one_letter_code
_entity_poly.pdbx_strand_id
1 'polypeptide(L)'
;MLRRKFHSLKMLQTKLGLRGLLVYLWNRFARRIHLPAAVSTQGRTDIFKFYDFLNDKPFGATGALDAYAMRTINWVIPDVGIGSGGHLNIFRLIFLLEQRGYHCRVIITGHTHFNSGEEARDSIRKHFFPINAEVSIGESSLKAAAITVATSWITAYPVRNFQGTHHRCYFVQDYEPYFYAHGSDYCFAEATYRMGFHGITAGGWLAEKLSAEHGMQTVTMGFSLDHGLYRPLPRR
;
A
#
# COMPACT_ATOMS: atom_id res chain seq x y z
N MET A 1 26.28 -39.89 12.12
CA MET A 1 25.07 -39.90 11.26
C MET A 1 23.80 -39.41 11.95
N LEU A 2 23.53 -39.78 13.21
CA LEU A 2 22.34 -39.32 13.99
C LEU A 2 22.28 -37.80 14.20
N ARG A 3 23.38 -37.10 14.54
CA ARG A 3 23.39 -35.65 14.77
C ARG A 3 22.95 -34.81 13.54
N ARG A 4 23.28 -35.22 12.32
CA ARG A 4 22.81 -34.55 11.08
C ARG A 4 21.30 -34.71 10.87
N LYS A 5 20.72 -35.87 11.20
CA LYS A 5 19.27 -36.11 11.08
C LYS A 5 18.46 -35.29 12.09
N PHE A 6 18.97 -35.13 13.33
CA PHE A 6 18.34 -34.28 14.36
C PHE A 6 18.36 -32.79 13.99
N HIS A 7 19.43 -32.32 13.40
CA HIS A 7 19.52 -30.92 12.95
C HIS A 7 18.54 -30.62 11.82
N SER A 8 18.38 -31.53 10.86
CA SER A 8 17.42 -31.36 9.76
C SER A 8 15.96 -31.42 10.24
N LEU A 9 15.62 -32.22 11.24
CA LEU A 9 14.28 -32.27 11.83
C LEU A 9 13.95 -31.00 12.61
N LYS A 10 14.90 -30.45 13.38
CA LYS A 10 14.72 -29.15 14.03
C LYS A 10 14.48 -28.02 13.02
N MET A 11 15.24 -27.98 11.94
CA MET A 11 15.04 -26.99 10.87
C MET A 11 13.67 -27.14 10.18
N LEU A 12 13.20 -28.36 9.95
CA LEU A 12 11.87 -28.63 9.40
C LEU A 12 10.76 -28.20 10.38
N GLN A 13 10.94 -28.46 11.66
CA GLN A 13 10.00 -28.02 12.70
C GLN A 13 9.89 -26.49 12.79
N THR A 14 11.02 -25.77 12.65
CA THR A 14 11.04 -24.30 12.67
C THR A 14 10.37 -23.71 11.42
N LYS A 15 10.52 -24.35 10.25
CA LYS A 15 9.93 -23.89 8.98
C LYS A 15 8.45 -24.25 8.81
N LEU A 16 8.03 -25.41 9.28
CA LEU A 16 6.70 -25.98 9.01
C LEU A 16 5.78 -26.01 10.23
N GLY A 17 6.28 -25.67 11.39
CA GLY A 17 5.59 -25.88 12.67
C GLY A 17 5.42 -27.37 13.03
N LEU A 18 4.88 -27.63 14.20
CA LEU A 18 4.72 -29.02 14.71
C LEU A 18 3.77 -29.85 13.82
N ARG A 19 2.66 -29.24 13.39
CA ARG A 19 1.66 -29.92 12.52
C ARG A 19 2.25 -30.23 11.13
N GLY A 20 2.97 -29.32 10.52
CA GLY A 20 3.61 -29.53 9.23
C GLY A 20 4.70 -30.61 9.29
N LEU A 21 5.45 -30.68 10.39
CA LEU A 21 6.42 -31.74 10.61
C LEU A 21 5.75 -33.13 10.73
N LEU A 22 4.62 -33.21 11.45
CA LEU A 22 3.87 -34.48 11.57
C LEU A 22 3.32 -34.96 10.22
N VAL A 23 2.77 -34.04 9.42
CA VAL A 23 2.30 -34.35 8.06
C VAL A 23 3.46 -34.82 7.16
N TYR A 24 4.62 -34.15 7.24
CA TYR A 24 5.81 -34.56 6.49
C TYR A 24 6.29 -35.96 6.88
N LEU A 25 6.36 -36.24 8.18
CA LEU A 25 6.76 -37.56 8.69
C LEU A 25 5.75 -38.65 8.32
N TRP A 26 4.45 -38.36 8.42
CA TRP A 26 3.38 -39.26 7.99
C TRP A 26 3.49 -39.57 6.50
N ASN A 27 3.61 -38.56 5.66
CA ASN A 27 3.72 -38.76 4.20
C ASN A 27 4.97 -39.54 3.81
N ARG A 28 6.06 -39.38 4.56
CA ARG A 28 7.29 -40.17 4.37
C ARG A 28 7.11 -41.62 4.79
N PHE A 29 6.35 -41.88 5.85
CA PHE A 29 5.98 -43.22 6.33
C PHE A 29 4.97 -43.88 5.38
N ALA A 30 3.90 -43.16 5.01
CA ALA A 30 2.86 -43.61 4.11
C ALA A 30 3.40 -44.04 2.73
N ARG A 31 4.38 -43.31 2.20
CA ARG A 31 5.06 -43.71 0.93
C ARG A 31 5.80 -45.06 1.01
N ARG A 32 6.29 -45.44 2.21
CA ARG A 32 6.97 -46.70 2.43
C ARG A 32 6.03 -47.90 2.47
N ILE A 33 4.79 -47.69 2.86
CA ILE A 33 3.77 -48.74 3.05
C ILE A 33 2.59 -48.60 2.08
N HIS A 34 2.75 -47.80 1.01
CA HIS A 34 1.74 -47.54 -0.04
C HIS A 34 0.37 -47.09 0.50
N LEU A 35 0.34 -46.47 1.66
CA LEU A 35 -0.87 -45.79 2.14
C LEU A 35 -1.07 -44.43 1.44
N PRO A 36 -2.33 -43.98 1.26
CA PRO A 36 -2.61 -42.67 0.69
C PRO A 36 -1.96 -41.56 1.55
N ALA A 37 -1.27 -40.64 0.88
CA ALA A 37 -0.64 -39.52 1.56
C ALA A 37 -1.71 -38.61 2.20
N ALA A 38 -1.45 -38.14 3.43
CA ALA A 38 -2.29 -37.11 4.03
C ALA A 38 -2.20 -35.84 3.15
N VAL A 39 -3.30 -35.45 2.55
CA VAL A 39 -3.38 -34.21 1.76
C VAL A 39 -3.46 -33.06 2.75
N SER A 40 -2.41 -32.25 2.79
CA SER A 40 -2.47 -30.98 3.50
C SER A 40 -3.43 -30.06 2.73
N THR A 41 -4.60 -29.80 3.26
CA THR A 41 -5.52 -28.80 2.71
C THR A 41 -5.03 -27.36 3.00
N GLN A 42 -3.99 -27.21 3.79
CA GLN A 42 -3.44 -25.92 4.22
C GLN A 42 -2.94 -25.06 3.05
N GLY A 43 -2.31 -25.65 2.03
CA GLY A 43 -1.74 -24.87 0.92
C GLY A 43 -2.79 -24.13 0.10
N ARG A 44 -3.98 -24.66 -0.07
CA ARG A 44 -5.05 -24.02 -0.85
C ARG A 44 -5.71 -22.87 -0.09
N THR A 45 -5.90 -23.04 1.21
CA THR A 45 -6.50 -22.02 2.10
C THR A 45 -5.56 -20.82 2.29
N ASP A 46 -4.25 -21.06 2.34
CA ASP A 46 -3.26 -20.01 2.51
C ASP A 46 -3.10 -19.14 1.25
N ILE A 47 -3.20 -19.73 0.05
CA ILE A 47 -3.21 -18.98 -1.22
C ILE A 47 -4.41 -18.04 -1.28
N PHE A 48 -5.62 -18.50 -0.92
CA PHE A 48 -6.79 -17.63 -0.92
C PHE A 48 -6.69 -16.50 0.10
N LYS A 49 -6.12 -16.75 1.28
CA LYS A 49 -5.86 -15.70 2.28
C LYS A 49 -4.84 -14.68 1.80
N PHE A 50 -3.80 -15.12 1.11
CA PHE A 50 -2.78 -14.22 0.54
C PHE A 50 -3.39 -13.23 -0.47
N TYR A 51 -4.39 -13.66 -1.24
CA TYR A 51 -5.09 -12.83 -2.22
C TYR A 51 -6.39 -12.22 -1.71
N ASP A 52 -6.65 -12.21 -0.38
CA ASP A 52 -7.88 -11.66 0.19
C ASP A 52 -8.05 -10.16 -0.09
N PHE A 53 -6.94 -9.45 -0.32
CA PHE A 53 -6.95 -8.05 -0.73
C PHE A 53 -7.59 -7.81 -2.10
N LEU A 54 -7.73 -8.85 -2.94
CA LEU A 54 -8.41 -8.79 -4.23
C LEU A 54 -9.93 -8.93 -4.11
N ASN A 55 -10.45 -9.34 -2.94
CA ASN A 55 -11.88 -9.51 -2.75
C ASN A 55 -12.61 -8.19 -2.98
N ASP A 56 -13.52 -8.20 -3.93
CA ASP A 56 -14.30 -7.04 -4.30
C ASP A 56 -15.39 -6.81 -3.26
N LYS A 57 -15.11 -5.89 -2.32
CA LYS A 57 -16.10 -5.46 -1.33
C LYS A 57 -16.80 -4.22 -1.87
N PRO A 58 -18.14 -4.19 -1.91
CA PRO A 58 -18.85 -2.99 -2.33
C PRO A 58 -18.43 -1.82 -1.43
N PHE A 59 -18.41 -0.61 -1.98
CA PHE A 59 -18.23 0.58 -1.17
C PHE A 59 -19.41 0.66 -0.20
N GLY A 60 -19.14 0.44 1.08
CA GLY A 60 -20.16 0.60 2.12
C GLY A 60 -20.60 2.06 2.21
N ALA A 61 -21.83 2.28 2.64
CA ALA A 61 -22.27 3.60 3.02
C ALA A 61 -21.48 4.04 4.25
N THR A 62 -20.69 5.10 4.09
CA THR A 62 -20.01 5.73 5.22
C THR A 62 -21.06 6.41 6.08
N GLY A 63 -21.09 6.14 7.38
CA GLY A 63 -21.93 6.84 8.33
C GLY A 63 -21.63 8.35 8.37
N ALA A 64 -22.46 9.10 9.08
CA ALA A 64 -22.23 10.53 9.25
C ALA A 64 -20.84 10.78 9.88
N LEU A 65 -20.09 11.67 9.27
CA LEU A 65 -18.79 12.12 9.77
C LEU A 65 -19.00 13.36 10.66
N ASP A 66 -18.24 13.46 11.74
CA ASP A 66 -18.19 14.70 12.54
C ASP A 66 -17.47 15.83 11.79
N ALA A 67 -17.55 17.04 12.33
CA ALA A 67 -16.98 18.24 11.70
C ALA A 67 -15.45 18.13 11.49
N TYR A 68 -14.75 17.43 12.38
CA TYR A 68 -13.31 17.20 12.25
C TYR A 68 -13.00 16.23 11.12
N ALA A 69 -13.69 15.09 11.06
CA ALA A 69 -13.52 14.10 10.02
C ALA A 69 -13.90 14.66 8.63
N MET A 70 -14.89 15.55 8.55
CA MET A 70 -15.28 16.24 7.31
C MET A 70 -14.19 17.14 6.73
N ARG A 71 -13.19 17.54 7.51
CA ARG A 71 -12.02 18.31 7.07
C ARG A 71 -10.74 17.51 7.12
N THR A 72 -10.83 16.18 7.31
CA THR A 72 -9.67 15.28 7.40
C THR A 72 -9.44 14.52 6.10
N ILE A 73 -8.19 14.41 5.73
CA ILE A 73 -7.70 13.66 4.57
C ILE A 73 -6.69 12.61 5.07
N ASN A 74 -6.97 11.34 4.82
CA ASN A 74 -6.02 10.26 5.04
C ASN A 74 -5.16 10.08 3.78
N TRP A 75 -3.85 10.01 3.96
CA TRP A 75 -2.88 9.69 2.93
C TRP A 75 -2.26 8.33 3.22
N VAL A 76 -2.60 7.34 2.42
CA VAL A 76 -2.08 5.98 2.57
C VAL A 76 -0.88 5.82 1.66
N ILE A 77 0.28 5.62 2.25
CA ILE A 77 1.57 5.60 1.55
C ILE A 77 2.31 4.28 1.80
N PRO A 78 3.17 3.84 0.89
CA PRO A 78 4.16 2.80 1.17
C PRO A 78 5.25 3.32 2.12
N ASP A 79 6.25 2.49 2.42
CA ASP A 79 7.40 2.91 3.23
C ASP A 79 8.09 4.16 2.67
N VAL A 80 8.55 5.04 3.55
CA VAL A 80 9.11 6.34 3.18
C VAL A 80 10.55 6.20 2.71
N GLY A 81 10.78 6.44 1.43
CA GLY A 81 12.13 6.50 0.85
C GLY A 81 12.68 7.93 0.87
N ILE A 82 13.76 8.18 1.61
CA ILE A 82 14.47 9.46 1.58
C ILE A 82 15.02 9.73 0.18
N GLY A 83 14.78 10.93 -0.36
CA GLY A 83 15.16 11.30 -1.73
C GLY A 83 14.16 10.90 -2.81
N SER A 84 13.06 10.23 -2.45
CA SER A 84 11.99 9.89 -3.39
C SER A 84 11.22 11.13 -3.86
N GLY A 85 11.20 11.36 -5.17
CA GLY A 85 10.41 12.44 -5.78
C GLY A 85 8.91 12.27 -5.57
N GLY A 86 8.42 11.03 -5.55
CA GLY A 86 7.02 10.71 -5.28
C GLY A 86 6.61 11.12 -3.87
N HIS A 87 7.40 10.76 -2.86
CA HIS A 87 7.16 11.18 -1.48
C HIS A 87 7.29 12.70 -1.29
N LEU A 88 8.23 13.33 -1.99
CA LEU A 88 8.37 14.80 -1.96
C LEU A 88 7.07 15.49 -2.40
N ASN A 89 6.43 15.02 -3.49
CA ASN A 89 5.17 15.56 -3.97
C ASN A 89 4.02 15.32 -2.98
N ILE A 90 3.92 14.13 -2.40
CA ILE A 90 2.90 13.78 -1.41
C ILE A 90 3.01 14.73 -0.21
N PHE A 91 4.20 14.84 0.40
CA PHE A 91 4.38 15.67 1.59
C PHE A 91 4.25 17.18 1.31
N ARG A 92 4.60 17.62 0.09
CA ARG A 92 4.31 18.99 -0.36
C ARG A 92 2.81 19.26 -0.39
N LEU A 93 2.02 18.34 -0.95
CA LEU A 93 0.56 18.49 -1.00
C LEU A 93 -0.05 18.48 0.41
N ILE A 94 0.39 17.58 1.27
CA ILE A 94 -0.04 17.54 2.67
C ILE A 94 0.23 18.90 3.33
N PHE A 95 1.45 19.40 3.22
CA PHE A 95 1.84 20.69 3.79
C PHE A 95 0.96 21.85 3.28
N LEU A 96 0.71 21.90 1.96
CA LEU A 96 -0.13 22.93 1.35
C LEU A 96 -1.60 22.83 1.76
N LEU A 97 -2.12 21.62 1.96
CA LEU A 97 -3.49 21.40 2.43
C LEU A 97 -3.65 21.81 3.90
N GLU A 98 -2.66 21.52 4.74
CA GLU A 98 -2.63 21.98 6.13
C GLU A 98 -2.66 23.50 6.22
N GLN A 99 -1.94 24.21 5.34
CA GLN A 99 -1.98 25.68 5.26
C GLN A 99 -3.38 26.21 4.87
N ARG A 100 -4.24 25.38 4.29
CA ARG A 100 -5.63 25.70 3.94
C ARG A 100 -6.63 25.20 4.98
N GLY A 101 -6.15 24.76 6.15
CA GLY A 101 -6.98 24.35 7.28
C GLY A 101 -7.58 22.95 7.15
N TYR A 102 -7.01 22.09 6.30
CA TYR A 102 -7.33 20.66 6.30
C TYR A 102 -6.48 19.93 7.35
N HIS A 103 -7.06 18.92 7.96
CA HIS A 103 -6.33 17.98 8.79
C HIS A 103 -5.83 16.82 7.93
N CYS A 104 -4.54 16.54 7.95
CA CYS A 104 -3.99 15.43 7.25
C CYS A 104 -3.52 14.34 8.22
N ARG A 105 -3.68 13.08 7.81
CA ARG A 105 -3.09 11.92 8.48
C ARG A 105 -2.32 11.13 7.44
N VAL A 106 -1.16 10.62 7.82
CA VAL A 106 -0.34 9.74 6.98
C VAL A 106 -0.37 8.35 7.58
N ILE A 107 -0.73 7.37 6.78
CA ILE A 107 -0.79 5.97 7.18
C ILE A 107 0.22 5.20 6.31
N ILE A 108 1.29 4.72 6.93
CA ILE A 108 2.29 3.89 6.26
C ILE A 108 1.79 2.45 6.28
N THR A 109 1.63 1.83 5.11
CA THR A 109 1.18 0.45 4.97
C THR A 109 2.28 -0.47 4.47
N GLY A 110 2.14 -1.77 4.77
CA GLY A 110 3.15 -2.75 4.43
C GLY A 110 4.34 -2.75 5.41
N HIS A 111 5.46 -3.30 4.93
CA HIS A 111 6.69 -3.31 5.72
C HIS A 111 7.31 -1.92 5.75
N THR A 112 7.75 -1.47 6.92
CA THR A 112 8.46 -0.21 7.11
C THR A 112 9.67 -0.42 8.02
N HIS A 113 10.68 0.42 7.86
CA HIS A 113 11.88 0.44 8.71
C HIS A 113 11.70 1.28 9.97
N PHE A 114 10.60 2.03 10.09
CA PHE A 114 10.31 2.82 11.29
C PHE A 114 9.68 1.96 12.39
N ASN A 115 10.05 2.23 13.64
CA ASN A 115 9.50 1.56 14.81
C ASN A 115 8.22 2.23 15.32
N SER A 116 7.99 3.50 14.97
CA SER A 116 6.79 4.26 15.39
C SER A 116 6.41 5.33 14.36
N GLY A 117 5.16 5.76 14.43
CA GLY A 117 4.68 6.88 13.62
C GLY A 117 5.36 8.20 13.95
N GLU A 118 5.81 8.41 15.20
CA GLU A 118 6.58 9.59 15.59
C GLU A 118 7.95 9.63 14.92
N GLU A 119 8.67 8.51 14.94
CA GLU A 119 9.96 8.39 14.26
C GLU A 119 9.80 8.67 12.75
N ALA A 120 8.77 8.10 12.12
CA ALA A 120 8.48 8.35 10.72
C ALA A 120 8.16 9.84 10.45
N ARG A 121 7.33 10.47 11.30
CA ARG A 121 6.99 11.90 11.19
C ARG A 121 8.23 12.78 11.30
N ASP A 122 9.10 12.51 12.26
CA ASP A 122 10.32 13.29 12.45
C ASP A 122 11.27 13.14 11.25
N SER A 123 11.37 11.94 10.68
CA SER A 123 12.10 11.70 9.43
C SER A 123 11.50 12.48 8.26
N ILE A 124 10.18 12.49 8.10
CA ILE A 124 9.48 13.24 7.06
C ILE A 124 9.75 14.75 7.21
N ARG A 125 9.61 15.28 8.42
CA ARG A 125 9.85 16.70 8.71
C ARG A 125 11.28 17.12 8.44
N LYS A 126 12.23 16.25 8.74
CA LYS A 126 13.66 16.51 8.52
C LYS A 126 14.06 16.50 7.04
N HIS A 127 13.47 15.61 6.23
CA HIS A 127 13.97 15.35 4.88
C HIS A 127 13.05 15.84 3.76
N PHE A 128 11.81 16.24 4.07
CA PHE A 128 10.82 16.68 3.09
C PHE A 128 10.17 18.01 3.48
N PHE A 129 9.02 17.97 4.17
CA PHE A 129 8.25 19.15 4.56
C PHE A 129 7.87 19.12 6.04
N PRO A 130 7.77 20.29 6.71
CA PRO A 130 7.40 20.40 8.13
C PRO A 130 5.88 20.20 8.31
N ILE A 131 5.38 19.02 7.96
CA ILE A 131 3.97 18.65 8.11
C ILE A 131 3.57 18.54 9.58
N ASN A 132 2.29 18.81 9.87
CA ASN A 132 1.67 18.63 11.19
C ASN A 132 0.88 17.31 11.28
N ALA A 133 0.72 16.61 10.15
CA ALA A 133 -0.03 15.38 10.06
C ALA A 133 0.37 14.35 11.12
N GLU A 134 -0.63 13.71 11.72
CA GLU A 134 -0.43 12.48 12.49
C GLU A 134 0.11 11.41 11.54
N VAL A 135 1.20 10.75 11.92
CA VAL A 135 1.75 9.61 11.15
C VAL A 135 1.53 8.34 11.96
N SER A 136 1.02 7.32 11.32
CA SER A 136 0.75 6.02 11.94
C SER A 136 1.18 4.87 11.01
N ILE A 137 1.40 3.69 11.58
CA ILE A 137 1.86 2.50 10.87
C ILE A 137 0.75 1.45 10.91
N GLY A 138 0.51 0.83 9.76
CA GLY A 138 -0.45 -0.25 9.58
C GLY A 138 -1.85 0.23 9.23
N GLU A 139 -2.53 -0.56 8.41
CA GLU A 139 -3.88 -0.27 7.90
C GLU A 139 -4.94 -0.15 8.99
N SER A 140 -4.75 -0.87 10.11
CA SER A 140 -5.64 -0.83 11.27
C SER A 140 -5.70 0.54 11.95
N SER A 141 -4.76 1.43 11.67
CA SER A 141 -4.73 2.80 12.18
C SER A 141 -5.59 3.78 11.36
N LEU A 142 -6.21 3.34 10.25
CA LEU A 142 -7.13 4.16 9.47
C LEU A 142 -8.33 4.60 10.32
N LYS A 143 -8.56 5.90 10.38
CA LYS A 143 -9.69 6.53 11.09
C LYS A 143 -10.60 7.24 10.09
N ALA A 144 -11.86 7.44 10.46
CA ALA A 144 -12.84 8.12 9.62
C ALA A 144 -12.35 9.49 9.10
N ALA A 145 -12.58 9.75 7.81
CA ALA A 145 -12.16 10.97 7.12
C ALA A 145 -13.06 11.25 5.89
N ALA A 146 -13.17 12.51 5.50
CA ALA A 146 -13.90 12.85 4.27
C ALA A 146 -13.27 12.23 3.04
N ILE A 147 -11.94 12.23 2.97
CA ILE A 147 -11.18 11.75 1.82
C ILE A 147 -10.10 10.76 2.30
N THR A 148 -9.95 9.66 1.58
CA THR A 148 -8.81 8.77 1.75
C THR A 148 -8.11 8.59 0.41
N VAL A 149 -6.82 8.88 0.37
CA VAL A 149 -5.98 8.93 -0.84
C VAL A 149 -5.02 7.77 -0.85
N ALA A 150 -5.09 6.93 -1.89
CA ALA A 150 -4.04 5.98 -2.24
C ALA A 150 -2.91 6.70 -2.99
N THR A 151 -1.67 6.29 -2.81
CA THR A 151 -0.52 6.93 -3.45
C THR A 151 0.37 5.98 -4.25
N SER A 152 0.03 4.70 -4.24
CA SER A 152 0.60 3.65 -5.08
C SER A 152 -0.41 2.51 -5.23
N TRP A 153 -0.18 1.62 -6.19
CA TRP A 153 -1.10 0.50 -6.43
C TRP A 153 -1.27 -0.40 -5.19
N ILE A 154 -0.21 -0.65 -4.42
CA ILE A 154 -0.30 -1.46 -3.20
C ILE A 154 -1.16 -0.79 -2.13
N THR A 155 -1.20 0.53 -2.08
CA THR A 155 -2.03 1.29 -1.13
C THR A 155 -3.47 1.45 -1.60
N ALA A 156 -3.75 1.23 -2.90
CA ALA A 156 -5.10 1.30 -3.44
C ALA A 156 -6.01 0.20 -2.86
N TYR A 157 -5.49 -1.01 -2.63
CA TYR A 157 -6.27 -2.11 -2.07
C TYR A 157 -6.79 -1.84 -0.65
N PRO A 158 -5.96 -1.45 0.35
CA PRO A 158 -6.47 -1.08 1.65
C PRO A 158 -7.40 0.14 1.61
N VAL A 159 -7.14 1.14 0.75
CA VAL A 159 -8.06 2.28 0.58
C VAL A 159 -9.40 1.82 -0.01
N ARG A 160 -9.40 0.90 -0.98
CA ARG A 160 -10.60 0.28 -1.54
C ARG A 160 -11.45 -0.38 -0.47
N ASN A 161 -10.81 -1.08 0.45
CA ASN A 161 -11.46 -1.86 1.51
C ASN A 161 -11.89 -1.02 2.71
N PHE A 162 -11.35 0.18 2.89
CA PHE A 162 -11.68 1.05 4.02
C PHE A 162 -13.05 1.67 3.85
N GLN A 163 -13.95 1.45 4.85
CA GLN A 163 -15.35 1.90 4.80
C GLN A 163 -15.58 3.26 5.47
N GLY A 164 -14.62 3.78 6.23
CA GLY A 164 -14.75 5.02 7.00
C GLY A 164 -14.45 6.30 6.20
N THR A 165 -14.77 6.36 4.89
CA THR A 165 -14.47 7.52 4.05
C THR A 165 -15.57 7.80 3.04
N HIS A 166 -15.88 9.07 2.77
CA HIS A 166 -16.85 9.47 1.75
C HIS A 166 -16.27 9.37 0.35
N HIS A 167 -15.05 9.85 0.16
CA HIS A 167 -14.39 9.88 -1.14
C HIS A 167 -13.07 9.10 -1.12
N ARG A 168 -12.85 8.33 -2.15
CA ARG A 168 -11.59 7.61 -2.39
C ARG A 168 -10.90 8.22 -3.58
N CYS A 169 -9.69 8.68 -3.36
CA CYS A 169 -8.84 9.25 -4.39
C CYS A 169 -7.60 8.38 -4.60
N TYR A 170 -7.05 8.46 -5.79
CA TYR A 170 -5.75 7.87 -6.09
C TYR A 170 -4.83 8.96 -6.66
N PHE A 171 -3.77 9.29 -5.93
CA PHE A 171 -2.73 10.18 -6.42
C PHE A 171 -1.76 9.40 -7.29
N VAL A 172 -1.98 9.43 -8.60
CA VAL A 172 -1.23 8.68 -9.60
C VAL A 172 -0.10 9.53 -10.15
N GLN A 173 1.14 9.14 -9.86
CA GLN A 173 2.33 9.89 -10.28
C GLN A 173 3.01 9.29 -11.50
N ASP A 174 2.74 8.02 -11.82
CA ASP A 174 3.20 7.32 -13.01
C ASP A 174 2.22 6.21 -13.37
N TYR A 175 2.38 5.60 -14.55
CA TYR A 175 1.65 4.39 -14.92
C TYR A 175 2.38 3.18 -14.32
N GLU A 176 2.05 2.87 -13.07
CA GLU A 176 2.77 1.90 -12.24
C GLU A 176 2.88 0.48 -12.84
N PRO A 177 1.92 -0.03 -13.67
CA PRO A 177 2.11 -1.31 -14.36
C PRO A 177 3.42 -1.39 -15.14
N TYR A 178 3.93 -0.27 -15.69
CA TYR A 178 5.17 -0.27 -16.46
C TYR A 178 6.43 -0.52 -15.63
N PHE A 179 6.33 -0.52 -14.31
CA PHE A 179 7.45 -0.87 -13.41
C PHE A 179 7.69 -2.38 -13.34
N TYR A 180 6.76 -3.19 -13.87
CA TYR A 180 6.78 -4.65 -13.74
C TYR A 180 6.81 -5.33 -15.10
N ALA A 181 7.44 -6.50 -15.15
CA ALA A 181 7.23 -7.42 -16.28
C ALA A 181 5.76 -7.82 -16.35
N HIS A 182 5.27 -8.14 -17.56
CA HIS A 182 3.88 -8.54 -17.75
C HIS A 182 3.58 -9.85 -16.99
N GLY A 183 3.02 -9.71 -15.80
CA GLY A 183 2.73 -10.79 -14.86
C GLY A 183 1.76 -10.34 -13.78
N SER A 184 1.78 -10.99 -12.61
CA SER A 184 0.84 -10.73 -11.50
C SER A 184 0.87 -9.28 -11.05
N ASP A 185 2.06 -8.74 -10.79
CA ASP A 185 2.20 -7.38 -10.25
C ASP A 185 1.75 -6.32 -11.25
N TYR A 186 2.04 -6.53 -12.56
CA TYR A 186 1.50 -5.70 -13.63
C TYR A 186 -0.04 -5.69 -13.60
N CYS A 187 -0.65 -6.89 -13.56
CA CYS A 187 -2.11 -7.02 -13.55
C CYS A 187 -2.74 -6.42 -12.29
N PHE A 188 -2.11 -6.60 -11.12
CA PHE A 188 -2.60 -6.04 -9.87
C PHE A 188 -2.50 -4.51 -9.87
N ALA A 189 -1.40 -3.95 -10.35
CA ALA A 189 -1.25 -2.50 -10.49
C ALA A 189 -2.29 -1.93 -11.47
N GLU A 190 -2.46 -2.56 -12.64
CA GLU A 190 -3.45 -2.13 -13.63
C GLU A 190 -4.89 -2.20 -13.12
N ALA A 191 -5.24 -3.26 -12.37
CA ALA A 191 -6.58 -3.46 -11.82
C ALA A 191 -7.01 -2.30 -10.90
N THR A 192 -6.05 -1.63 -10.22
CA THR A 192 -6.37 -0.52 -9.30
C THR A 192 -7.02 0.67 -9.99
N TYR A 193 -6.75 0.89 -11.26
CA TYR A 193 -7.33 1.99 -12.03
C TYR A 193 -8.83 1.78 -12.35
N ARG A 194 -9.35 0.55 -12.17
CA ARG A 194 -10.77 0.20 -12.36
C ARG A 194 -11.55 0.11 -11.05
N MET A 195 -10.94 0.46 -9.92
CA MET A 195 -11.57 0.36 -8.58
C MET A 195 -12.57 1.49 -8.27
N GLY A 196 -12.83 2.41 -9.19
CA GLY A 196 -13.80 3.51 -8.99
C GLY A 196 -13.27 4.67 -8.17
N PHE A 197 -11.95 4.86 -8.09
CA PHE A 197 -11.33 6.02 -7.45
C PHE A 197 -11.39 7.27 -8.33
N HIS A 198 -11.36 8.45 -7.70
CA HIS A 198 -11.05 9.69 -8.40
C HIS A 198 -9.54 9.84 -8.53
N GLY A 199 -9.03 9.82 -9.76
CA GLY A 199 -7.61 9.95 -10.05
C GLY A 199 -7.14 11.40 -9.98
N ILE A 200 -6.12 11.66 -9.16
CA ILE A 200 -5.37 12.92 -9.17
C ILE A 200 -4.06 12.60 -9.88
N THR A 201 -3.88 13.05 -11.12
CA THR A 201 -2.78 12.60 -11.97
C THR A 201 -1.67 13.63 -12.08
N ALA A 202 -0.44 13.16 -12.07
CA ALA A 202 0.72 13.95 -12.38
C ALA A 202 0.85 14.14 -13.92
N GLY A 203 0.22 15.18 -14.44
CA GLY A 203 0.23 15.53 -15.85
C GLY A 203 -0.93 14.98 -16.68
N GLY A 204 -1.13 15.56 -17.86
CA GLY A 204 -2.27 15.28 -18.75
C GLY A 204 -2.23 13.90 -19.39
N TRP A 205 -1.03 13.42 -19.77
CA TRP A 205 -0.88 12.09 -20.35
C TRP A 205 -1.46 10.97 -19.48
N LEU A 206 -1.18 10.99 -18.18
CA LEU A 206 -1.76 10.02 -17.24
C LEU A 206 -3.28 10.17 -17.16
N ALA A 207 -3.79 11.40 -17.12
CA ALA A 207 -5.24 11.63 -17.07
C ALA A 207 -5.94 11.04 -18.30
N GLU A 208 -5.42 11.30 -19.49
CA GLU A 208 -5.97 10.77 -20.73
C GLU A 208 -5.91 9.25 -20.78
N LYS A 209 -4.74 8.67 -20.47
CA LYS A 209 -4.55 7.22 -20.46
C LYS A 209 -5.51 6.52 -19.48
N LEU A 210 -5.57 6.98 -18.25
CA LEU A 210 -6.40 6.36 -17.22
C LEU A 210 -7.90 6.51 -17.52
N SER A 211 -8.31 7.64 -18.07
CA SER A 211 -9.69 7.86 -18.49
C SER A 211 -10.07 7.01 -19.70
N ALA A 212 -9.24 6.99 -20.75
CA ALA A 212 -9.54 6.30 -22.00
C ALA A 212 -9.46 4.77 -21.86
N GLU A 213 -8.43 4.24 -21.16
CA GLU A 213 -8.18 2.80 -21.11
C GLU A 213 -8.85 2.11 -19.90
N HIS A 214 -9.11 2.84 -18.81
CA HIS A 214 -9.62 2.27 -17.56
C HIS A 214 -10.94 2.88 -17.09
N GLY A 215 -11.46 3.91 -17.76
CA GLY A 215 -12.70 4.59 -17.36
C GLY A 215 -12.59 5.37 -16.05
N MET A 216 -11.38 5.67 -15.59
CA MET A 216 -11.14 6.39 -14.34
C MET A 216 -11.51 7.86 -14.49
N GLN A 217 -12.27 8.39 -13.53
CA GLN A 217 -12.51 9.84 -13.47
C GLN A 217 -11.24 10.53 -12.96
N THR A 218 -10.66 11.41 -13.78
CA THR A 218 -9.37 12.02 -13.49
C THR A 218 -9.42 13.54 -13.44
N VAL A 219 -8.57 14.09 -12.58
CA VAL A 219 -8.21 15.51 -12.58
C VAL A 219 -6.69 15.64 -12.69
N THR A 220 -6.24 16.48 -13.56
CA THR A 220 -4.82 16.71 -13.78
C THR A 220 -4.26 17.70 -12.76
N MET A 221 -3.17 17.29 -12.11
CA MET A 221 -2.32 18.19 -11.33
C MET A 221 -1.03 18.43 -12.11
N GLY A 222 -0.70 19.70 -12.35
CA GLY A 222 0.58 20.05 -12.95
C GLY A 222 1.74 19.84 -11.97
N PHE A 223 2.89 19.41 -12.49
CA PHE A 223 4.12 19.46 -11.68
C PHE A 223 4.52 20.91 -11.45
N SER A 224 4.66 21.28 -10.18
CA SER A 224 5.20 22.57 -9.81
C SER A 224 6.68 22.43 -9.46
N LEU A 225 7.48 23.32 -10.01
CA LEU A 225 8.88 23.47 -9.65
C LEU A 225 8.99 24.27 -8.34
N ASP A 226 9.82 23.81 -7.43
CA ASP A 226 10.20 24.62 -6.28
C ASP A 226 11.26 25.63 -6.69
N HIS A 227 10.86 26.88 -6.94
CA HIS A 227 11.75 27.95 -7.36
C HIS A 227 12.77 28.35 -6.27
N GLY A 228 12.56 27.96 -5.02
CA GLY A 228 13.54 28.13 -3.94
C GLY A 228 14.74 27.20 -4.09
N LEU A 229 14.49 25.99 -4.56
CA LEU A 229 15.49 24.94 -4.72
C LEU A 229 16.10 24.91 -6.12
N TYR A 230 15.27 25.11 -7.18
CA TYR A 230 15.68 24.99 -8.56
C TYR A 230 15.75 26.38 -9.21
N ARG A 231 16.96 26.87 -9.44
CA ARG A 231 17.21 28.14 -10.08
C ARG A 231 18.06 27.93 -11.33
N PRO A 232 17.82 28.69 -12.43
CA PRO A 232 18.76 28.71 -13.54
C PRO A 232 20.14 29.16 -13.04
N LEU A 233 21.15 28.36 -13.30
CA LEU A 233 22.53 28.80 -13.03
C LEU A 233 22.96 29.75 -14.15
N PRO A 234 23.76 30.81 -13.84
CA PRO A 234 24.39 31.64 -14.86
C PRO A 234 25.20 30.76 -15.78
N ARG A 235 24.99 30.89 -17.10
CA ARG A 235 25.85 30.22 -18.08
C ARG A 235 27.27 30.74 -17.92
N ARG A 236 28.23 29.85 -17.69
CA ARG A 236 29.67 30.17 -17.73
C ARG A 236 30.10 30.39 -19.19
#